data_c55ca0f5722acf987223751d6cf23bb6
#
_entry.id   c55ca0f5722acf987223751d6cf23bb6
#
_cell.length_a   1.000
_cell.length_b   1.000
_cell.length_c   1.000
_cell.angle_alpha   90.00
_cell.angle_beta   90.00
_cell.angle_gamma   90.00
#
_symmetry.space_group_name_H-M   'P 1'
#
loop_
_entity.id
_entity.type
_entity.pdbx_description
1 polymer ?
#
loop_
_entity_poly.entity_id
_entity_poly.type
_entity_poly.pdbx_seq_one_letter_code
_entity_poly.pdbx_strand_id
1 'polypeptide(L)'
;MGKYRREGSRRDWISDFIFTSLLARHGTFFLHDDHRGKRGMVLSYPSTLRSPDPGLLSSKNDSYKKDATMTHGTLIVLEGIDGSGKATQSALLEKKLKEAGKDVMHISFPDYASDSSALVKMYLKGDFGADPGDVNPYAASLFYAVDRFASYRVKWKNFYEKGGIIIADRYTTSNMVHQMTKYDDEEERTQFLSWLEKTEYEELELPRPDLVILLDIPLRMSEALVKARAAEGGSMDIHEQHLDYLRKCHDAYQALVRFYGWERIPCAREGVLRSVTDIGRDVDAAVEKVMKIRK
;
A
#
# COMPACT_ATOMS: atom_id res chain seq x y z
N MET A 1 28.09 11.84 41.86
CA MET A 1 27.41 12.60 40.79
C MET A 1 27.01 11.60 39.68
N GLY A 2 25.82 11.06 39.77
CA GLY A 2 25.33 10.02 38.87
C GLY A 2 24.47 10.62 37.76
N LYS A 3 24.82 10.34 36.50
CA LYS A 3 23.97 10.66 35.34
C LYS A 3 23.04 9.45 35.09
N TYR A 4 21.77 9.60 35.41
CA TYR A 4 20.71 8.69 34.94
C TYR A 4 20.48 8.95 33.46
N ARG A 5 20.85 7.99 32.59
CA ARG A 5 20.32 7.88 31.26
C ARG A 5 18.94 7.19 31.37
N ARG A 6 17.90 7.89 31.03
CA ARG A 6 16.58 7.26 30.74
C ARG A 6 16.64 6.68 29.36
N GLU A 7 16.65 5.35 29.27
CA GLU A 7 16.27 4.63 28.06
C GLU A 7 14.76 4.81 27.85
N GLY A 8 14.41 5.56 26.81
CA GLY A 8 13.03 5.65 26.34
C GLY A 8 12.65 4.32 25.68
N SER A 9 11.73 3.58 26.30
CA SER A 9 11.10 2.42 25.69
C SER A 9 10.46 2.84 24.36
N ARG A 10 10.83 2.15 23.29
CA ARG A 10 10.12 2.23 22.01
C ARG A 10 8.69 1.72 22.24
N ARG A 11 7.75 2.63 22.41
CA ARG A 11 6.32 2.29 22.36
C ARG A 11 6.02 1.89 20.93
N ASP A 12 5.35 0.76 20.77
CA ASP A 12 4.88 0.29 19.48
C ASP A 12 3.83 1.29 18.97
N TRP A 13 4.23 2.16 18.04
CA TRP A 13 3.37 3.19 17.43
C TRP A 13 2.12 2.61 16.74
N ILE A 14 2.09 1.30 16.49
CA ILE A 14 0.96 0.57 15.91
C ILE A 14 -0.19 0.38 16.88
N SER A 15 0.10 0.16 18.18
CA SER A 15 -0.94 0.05 19.21
C SER A 15 -1.70 1.36 19.35
N ASP A 16 -0.98 2.48 19.27
CA ASP A 16 -1.57 3.81 19.39
C ASP A 16 -2.37 4.17 18.12
N PHE A 17 -1.94 3.73 16.94
CA PHE A 17 -2.65 3.94 15.67
C PHE A 17 -4.01 3.22 15.60
N ILE A 18 -4.09 1.97 16.07
CA ILE A 18 -5.34 1.21 16.12
C ILE A 18 -6.32 1.87 17.11
N PHE A 19 -5.82 2.38 18.22
CA PHE A 19 -6.65 2.99 19.25
C PHE A 19 -7.21 4.34 18.80
N THR A 20 -6.42 5.17 18.10
CA THR A 20 -6.83 6.51 17.67
C THR A 20 -7.80 6.48 16.48
N SER A 21 -7.60 5.58 15.53
CA SER A 21 -8.48 5.48 14.34
C SER A 21 -9.87 4.94 14.64
N LEU A 22 -10.03 4.11 15.69
CA LEU A 22 -11.33 3.66 16.18
C LEU A 22 -12.08 4.77 16.96
N LEU A 23 -11.34 5.70 17.57
CA LEU A 23 -11.90 6.75 18.42
C LEU A 23 -12.33 8.01 17.66
N ALA A 24 -11.73 8.29 16.50
CA ALA A 24 -12.01 9.51 15.71
C ALA A 24 -13.42 9.53 15.05
N ARG A 25 -14.16 8.42 15.08
CA ARG A 25 -15.47 8.36 14.40
C ARG A 25 -16.67 8.84 15.22
N HIS A 26 -16.60 8.90 16.56
CA HIS A 26 -17.76 9.30 17.37
C HIS A 26 -17.36 9.78 18.78
N GLY A 27 -17.21 11.06 19.02
CA GLY A 27 -17.32 11.64 20.36
C GLY A 27 -16.31 12.75 20.70
N THR A 28 -16.80 13.78 21.39
CA THR A 28 -16.01 14.84 21.99
C THR A 28 -15.58 14.42 23.39
N PHE A 29 -14.31 14.56 23.73
CA PHE A 29 -13.78 14.21 25.05
C PHE A 29 -13.75 15.41 25.97
N PHE A 30 -14.19 15.24 27.22
CA PHE A 30 -13.98 16.19 28.31
C PHE A 30 -13.29 15.50 29.47
N LEU A 31 -12.27 16.17 30.01
CA LEU A 31 -11.64 15.77 31.27
C LEU A 31 -12.46 16.33 32.42
N HIS A 32 -12.89 15.49 33.34
CA HIS A 32 -13.57 15.89 34.55
C HIS A 32 -12.75 15.44 35.76
N ASP A 33 -12.45 16.39 36.65
CA ASP A 33 -11.81 16.10 37.93
C ASP A 33 -12.93 15.84 39.00
N ASP A 34 -12.87 14.70 39.64
CA ASP A 34 -13.79 14.41 40.76
C ASP A 34 -13.31 15.10 42.05
N HIS A 35 -14.21 15.29 43.00
CA HIS A 35 -13.94 15.95 44.29
C HIS A 35 -12.90 15.22 45.16
N ARG A 36 -12.23 14.17 44.68
CA ARG A 36 -11.17 13.41 45.34
C ARG A 36 -9.85 13.43 44.56
N GLY A 37 -9.72 14.31 43.56
CA GLY A 37 -8.45 14.51 42.82
C GLY A 37 -8.10 13.36 41.87
N LYS A 38 -9.03 12.47 41.51
CA LYS A 38 -8.81 11.43 40.50
C LYS A 38 -9.35 11.90 39.14
N ARG A 39 -8.48 11.91 38.15
CA ARG A 39 -8.86 12.19 36.78
C ARG A 39 -9.54 10.97 36.16
N GLY A 40 -10.81 11.13 35.82
CA GLY A 40 -11.60 10.16 35.10
C GLY A 40 -11.98 10.68 33.72
N MET A 41 -12.05 9.80 32.75
CA MET A 41 -12.48 10.12 31.39
C MET A 41 -13.97 9.76 31.29
N VAL A 42 -14.82 10.75 31.03
CA VAL A 42 -16.26 10.53 30.82
C VAL A 42 -16.59 10.84 29.37
N LEU A 43 -17.18 9.90 28.68
CA LEU A 43 -17.76 10.08 27.34
C LEU A 43 -19.15 10.70 27.51
N SER A 44 -19.33 11.93 27.04
CA SER A 44 -20.67 12.52 26.93
C SER A 44 -21.08 12.61 25.47
N TYR A 45 -22.25 12.09 25.16
CA TYR A 45 -22.91 12.28 23.88
C TYR A 45 -23.86 13.48 23.98
N PRO A 46 -23.89 14.40 23.02
CA PRO A 46 -24.90 15.47 23.01
C PRO A 46 -26.29 14.85 22.85
N SER A 47 -27.19 15.19 23.74
CA SER A 47 -28.59 14.71 23.79
C SER A 47 -29.47 15.22 22.63
N THR A 48 -28.90 15.88 21.63
CA THR A 48 -29.61 16.47 20.47
C THR A 48 -29.48 15.68 19.17
N LEU A 49 -28.78 14.56 19.16
CA LEU A 49 -28.84 13.66 18.01
C LEU A 49 -30.10 12.80 18.11
N ARG A 50 -31.20 13.32 17.53
CA ARG A 50 -32.33 12.46 17.13
C ARG A 50 -31.74 11.35 16.25
N SER A 51 -32.07 10.10 16.57
CA SER A 51 -31.82 8.96 15.70
C SER A 51 -32.35 9.34 14.30
N PRO A 52 -31.55 9.12 13.23
CA PRO A 52 -32.05 9.35 11.88
C PRO A 52 -33.27 8.49 11.65
N ASP A 53 -34.31 9.09 11.07
CA ASP A 53 -35.55 8.44 10.68
C ASP A 53 -35.20 7.16 9.87
N PRO A 54 -35.65 5.97 10.29
CA PRO A 54 -35.39 4.74 9.58
C PRO A 54 -35.84 4.77 8.11
N GLY A 55 -36.81 5.63 7.78
CA GLY A 55 -37.29 5.82 6.41
C GLY A 55 -36.33 6.57 5.48
N LEU A 56 -35.42 7.40 6.01
CA LEU A 56 -34.50 8.19 5.19
C LEU A 56 -33.23 7.40 4.80
N LEU A 57 -32.92 6.34 5.53
CA LEU A 57 -31.80 5.43 5.23
C LEU A 57 -32.18 4.36 4.21
N SER A 58 -33.48 4.06 4.08
CA SER A 58 -33.98 3.07 3.11
C SER A 58 -33.88 3.57 1.66
N SER A 59 -34.07 4.85 1.39
CA SER A 59 -34.09 5.36 0.02
C SER A 59 -32.71 5.62 -0.59
N LYS A 60 -31.63 5.70 0.23
CA LYS A 60 -30.25 5.84 -0.25
C LYS A 60 -29.50 4.52 -0.38
N ASN A 61 -29.98 3.44 0.27
CA ASN A 61 -29.37 2.11 0.19
C ASN A 61 -29.81 1.30 -1.04
N ASP A 62 -30.89 1.70 -1.73
CA ASP A 62 -31.38 0.96 -2.90
C ASP A 62 -30.65 1.30 -4.21
N SER A 63 -29.88 2.39 -4.26
CA SER A 63 -29.03 2.68 -5.44
C SER A 63 -27.66 1.98 -5.41
N TYR A 64 -27.31 1.29 -4.33
CA TYR A 64 -26.08 0.50 -4.17
C TYR A 64 -26.34 -1.01 -4.07
N LYS A 65 -27.51 -1.49 -4.43
CA LYS A 65 -27.65 -2.90 -4.80
C LYS A 65 -26.96 -3.10 -6.14
N LYS A 66 -25.62 -3.13 -6.10
CA LYS A 66 -24.80 -3.70 -7.15
C LYS A 66 -25.34 -5.09 -7.41
N ASP A 67 -25.72 -5.37 -8.63
CA ASP A 67 -26.13 -6.70 -9.07
C ASP A 67 -25.22 -7.75 -8.46
N ALA A 68 -25.76 -8.62 -7.63
CA ALA A 68 -25.02 -9.68 -6.91
C ALA A 68 -24.48 -10.78 -7.86
N THR A 69 -24.42 -10.50 -9.16
CA THR A 69 -23.97 -11.42 -10.22
C THR A 69 -22.72 -10.97 -10.97
N MET A 70 -22.17 -9.77 -10.71
CA MET A 70 -20.91 -9.36 -11.33
C MET A 70 -19.74 -9.93 -10.52
N THR A 71 -19.24 -11.07 -10.95
CA THR A 71 -17.95 -11.61 -10.47
C THR A 71 -16.83 -10.69 -10.95
N HIS A 72 -16.41 -9.77 -10.09
CA HIS A 72 -15.19 -8.99 -10.36
C HIS A 72 -13.98 -9.94 -10.50
N GLY A 73 -13.01 -9.56 -11.32
CA GLY A 73 -11.72 -10.22 -11.41
C GLY A 73 -10.97 -10.24 -10.08
N THR A 74 -9.81 -10.85 -10.09
CA THR A 74 -8.91 -10.88 -8.94
C THR A 74 -7.71 -9.99 -9.20
N LEU A 75 -7.42 -9.04 -8.31
CA LEU A 75 -6.26 -8.16 -8.39
C LEU A 75 -5.23 -8.58 -7.33
N ILE A 76 -4.10 -9.10 -7.80
CA ILE A 76 -2.96 -9.54 -6.99
C ILE A 76 -1.82 -8.54 -7.21
N VAL A 77 -1.32 -7.95 -6.15
CA VAL A 77 -0.23 -6.96 -6.19
C VAL A 77 1.03 -7.54 -5.57
N LEU A 78 2.14 -7.43 -6.28
CA LEU A 78 3.46 -7.72 -5.74
C LEU A 78 4.16 -6.41 -5.37
N GLU A 79 4.58 -6.33 -4.12
CA GLU A 79 5.26 -5.17 -3.53
C GLU A 79 6.63 -5.54 -2.99
N GLY A 80 7.44 -4.54 -2.76
CA GLY A 80 8.77 -4.64 -2.19
C GLY A 80 9.70 -3.54 -2.69
N ILE A 81 10.81 -3.35 -1.97
CA ILE A 81 11.88 -2.43 -2.40
C ILE A 81 12.54 -2.91 -3.69
N ASP A 82 13.32 -2.05 -4.32
CA ASP A 82 13.99 -2.39 -5.58
C ASP A 82 14.99 -3.54 -5.37
N GLY A 83 15.13 -4.39 -6.38
CA GLY A 83 15.91 -5.62 -6.27
C GLY A 83 15.23 -6.76 -5.48
N SER A 84 14.00 -6.60 -4.98
CA SER A 84 13.31 -7.68 -4.25
C SER A 84 12.81 -8.85 -5.12
N GLY A 85 12.89 -8.73 -6.45
CA GLY A 85 12.50 -9.78 -7.38
C GLY A 85 11.03 -9.73 -7.82
N LYS A 86 10.32 -8.61 -7.63
CA LYS A 86 8.93 -8.43 -8.05
C LYS A 86 8.67 -8.85 -9.50
N ALA A 87 9.39 -8.27 -10.45
CA ALA A 87 9.22 -8.58 -11.88
C ALA A 87 9.44 -10.07 -12.18
N THR A 88 10.43 -10.70 -11.53
CA THR A 88 10.69 -12.15 -11.70
C THR A 88 9.53 -12.98 -11.17
N GLN A 89 9.04 -12.69 -9.96
CA GLN A 89 7.96 -13.45 -9.34
C GLN A 89 6.62 -13.19 -10.03
N SER A 90 6.35 -11.98 -10.49
CA SER A 90 5.16 -11.66 -11.28
C SER A 90 5.11 -12.44 -12.60
N ALA A 91 6.23 -12.50 -13.32
CA ALA A 91 6.32 -13.25 -14.58
C ALA A 91 6.17 -14.78 -14.36
N LEU A 92 6.75 -15.32 -13.28
CA LEU A 92 6.61 -16.73 -12.94
C LEU A 92 5.18 -17.09 -12.55
N LEU A 93 4.54 -16.25 -11.74
CA LEU A 93 3.15 -16.42 -11.34
C LEU A 93 2.22 -16.35 -12.56
N GLU A 94 2.41 -15.37 -13.44
CA GLU A 94 1.65 -15.24 -14.70
C GLU A 94 1.76 -16.51 -15.54
N LYS A 95 2.99 -16.97 -15.79
CA LYS A 95 3.24 -18.19 -16.56
C LYS A 95 2.50 -19.39 -15.95
N LYS A 96 2.64 -19.62 -14.66
CA LYS A 96 2.02 -20.74 -13.95
C LYS A 96 0.51 -20.71 -14.01
N LEU A 97 -0.11 -19.55 -13.81
CA LEU A 97 -1.56 -19.43 -13.86
C LEU A 97 -2.09 -19.62 -15.28
N LYS A 98 -1.39 -19.13 -16.31
CA LYS A 98 -1.72 -19.40 -17.73
C LYS A 98 -1.62 -20.88 -18.07
N GLU A 99 -0.57 -21.56 -17.61
CA GLU A 99 -0.41 -23.02 -17.77
C GLU A 99 -1.52 -23.81 -17.06
N ALA A 100 -2.09 -23.26 -15.99
CA ALA A 100 -3.26 -23.81 -15.31
C ALA A 100 -4.61 -23.42 -15.97
N GLY A 101 -4.57 -22.83 -17.17
CA GLY A 101 -5.76 -22.47 -17.95
C GLY A 101 -6.54 -21.28 -17.39
N LYS A 102 -5.88 -20.39 -16.64
CA LYS A 102 -6.52 -19.17 -16.13
C LYS A 102 -6.34 -18.00 -17.09
N ASP A 103 -7.35 -17.14 -17.17
CA ASP A 103 -7.25 -15.86 -17.85
C ASP A 103 -6.49 -14.87 -16.97
N VAL A 104 -5.26 -14.53 -17.37
CA VAL A 104 -4.33 -13.71 -16.59
C VAL A 104 -3.74 -12.59 -17.43
N MET A 105 -3.68 -11.41 -16.85
CA MET A 105 -2.98 -10.25 -17.41
C MET A 105 -1.97 -9.72 -16.40
N HIS A 106 -0.73 -9.53 -16.84
CA HIS A 106 0.32 -8.88 -16.06
C HIS A 106 0.39 -7.39 -16.43
N ILE A 107 0.41 -6.55 -15.41
CA ILE A 107 0.58 -5.10 -15.51
C ILE A 107 1.69 -4.65 -14.57
N SER A 108 2.30 -3.52 -14.88
CA SER A 108 3.35 -2.92 -14.04
C SER A 108 3.16 -1.42 -13.95
N PHE A 109 3.46 -0.85 -12.78
CA PHE A 109 3.43 0.58 -12.56
C PHE A 109 4.79 1.10 -12.07
N PRO A 110 5.24 2.24 -12.60
CA PRO A 110 4.61 3.07 -13.65
C PRO A 110 4.49 2.34 -14.99
N ASP A 111 3.44 2.68 -15.76
CA ASP A 111 3.25 2.16 -17.11
C ASP A 111 4.13 2.94 -18.10
N TYR A 112 5.43 2.68 -18.05
CA TYR A 112 6.43 3.43 -18.81
C TYR A 112 6.23 3.44 -20.32
N ALA A 113 5.49 2.49 -20.87
CA ALA A 113 5.18 2.42 -22.29
C ALA A 113 4.05 3.37 -22.69
N SER A 114 3.31 3.93 -21.73
CA SER A 114 2.19 4.84 -21.98
C SER A 114 2.57 6.29 -21.76
N ASP A 115 1.89 7.18 -22.48
CA ASP A 115 2.04 8.64 -22.33
C ASP A 115 1.53 9.12 -20.96
N SER A 116 0.62 8.38 -20.33
CA SER A 116 0.11 8.66 -18.99
C SER A 116 1.19 8.74 -17.92
N SER A 117 2.30 8.03 -18.10
CA SER A 117 3.45 8.04 -17.18
C SER A 117 4.43 9.20 -17.40
N ALA A 118 4.14 10.16 -18.29
CA ALA A 118 5.06 11.25 -18.59
C ALA A 118 5.49 12.05 -17.34
N LEU A 119 4.54 12.44 -16.49
CA LEU A 119 4.84 13.16 -15.24
C LEU A 119 5.62 12.31 -14.24
N VAL A 120 5.35 11.00 -14.18
CA VAL A 120 6.13 10.08 -13.35
C VAL A 120 7.57 9.99 -13.85
N LYS A 121 7.79 9.90 -15.17
CA LYS A 121 9.14 9.89 -15.77
C LYS A 121 9.91 11.17 -15.44
N MET A 122 9.27 12.34 -15.57
CA MET A 122 9.87 13.62 -15.21
C MET A 122 10.24 13.68 -13.73
N TYR A 123 9.33 13.22 -12.85
CA TYR A 123 9.58 13.17 -11.41
C TYR A 123 10.77 12.26 -11.07
N LEU A 124 10.79 11.04 -11.58
CA LEU A 124 11.86 10.07 -11.30
C LEU A 124 13.21 10.47 -11.90
N LYS A 125 13.19 11.27 -12.96
CA LYS A 125 14.41 11.84 -13.57
C LYS A 125 14.96 13.03 -12.78
N GLY A 126 14.18 13.61 -11.87
CA GLY A 126 14.55 14.77 -11.09
C GLY A 126 14.22 16.11 -11.76
N ASP A 127 13.37 16.14 -12.79
CA ASP A 127 13.00 17.39 -13.48
C ASP A 127 12.21 18.35 -12.56
N PHE A 128 11.63 17.87 -11.45
CA PHE A 128 10.91 18.64 -10.44
C PHE A 128 11.71 18.87 -9.15
N GLY A 129 12.98 18.44 -9.11
CA GLY A 129 13.86 18.49 -7.95
C GLY A 129 14.67 17.21 -7.82
N ALA A 130 15.88 17.33 -7.29
CA ALA A 130 16.83 16.21 -7.20
C ALA A 130 16.59 15.29 -5.99
N ASP A 131 15.87 15.78 -4.99
CA ASP A 131 15.52 15.02 -3.79
C ASP A 131 14.05 14.53 -3.88
N PRO A 132 13.74 13.28 -3.49
CA PRO A 132 12.38 12.78 -3.42
C PRO A 132 11.43 13.69 -2.60
N GLY A 133 11.97 14.46 -1.65
CA GLY A 133 11.24 15.41 -0.81
C GLY A 133 10.87 16.73 -1.50
N ASP A 134 11.49 17.07 -2.64
CA ASP A 134 11.26 18.35 -3.34
C ASP A 134 9.81 18.46 -3.88
N VAL A 135 9.18 17.35 -4.16
CA VAL A 135 7.76 17.30 -4.56
C VAL A 135 6.92 16.84 -3.39
N ASN A 136 5.90 17.62 -3.04
CA ASN A 136 5.02 17.26 -1.94
C ASN A 136 4.30 15.91 -2.20
N PRO A 137 3.94 15.15 -1.14
CA PRO A 137 3.36 13.81 -1.28
C PRO A 137 2.08 13.74 -2.11
N TYR A 138 1.22 14.75 -2.01
CA TYR A 138 -0.05 14.81 -2.74
C TYR A 138 0.17 14.96 -4.25
N ALA A 139 1.04 15.90 -4.65
CA ALA A 139 1.36 16.11 -6.06
C ALA A 139 2.05 14.89 -6.67
N ALA A 140 3.05 14.32 -6.00
CA ALA A 140 3.71 13.11 -6.45
C ALA A 140 2.72 11.94 -6.58
N SER A 141 1.80 11.78 -5.61
CA SER A 141 0.77 10.74 -5.65
C SER A 141 -0.13 10.85 -6.86
N LEU A 142 -0.53 12.08 -7.22
CA LEU A 142 -1.41 12.30 -8.38
C LEU A 142 -0.73 11.90 -9.70
N PHE A 143 0.57 12.07 -9.85
CA PHE A 143 1.28 11.60 -11.06
C PHE A 143 1.10 10.10 -11.25
N TYR A 144 1.28 9.32 -10.20
CA TYR A 144 1.10 7.86 -10.23
C TYR A 144 -0.38 7.46 -10.33
N ALA A 145 -1.28 8.18 -9.68
CA ALA A 145 -2.72 7.89 -9.70
C ALA A 145 -3.30 8.06 -11.10
N VAL A 146 -2.93 9.14 -11.82
CA VAL A 146 -3.37 9.37 -13.20
C VAL A 146 -2.84 8.29 -14.14
N ASP A 147 -1.59 7.84 -13.98
CA ASP A 147 -1.03 6.74 -14.77
C ASP A 147 -1.82 5.44 -14.53
N ARG A 148 -2.13 5.09 -13.28
CA ARG A 148 -2.96 3.92 -12.94
C ARG A 148 -4.36 4.01 -13.52
N PHE A 149 -5.00 5.18 -13.37
CA PHE A 149 -6.34 5.41 -13.90
C PHE A 149 -6.40 5.23 -15.43
N ALA A 150 -5.46 5.83 -16.15
CA ALA A 150 -5.38 5.70 -17.60
C ALA A 150 -5.17 4.25 -18.02
N SER A 151 -4.21 3.56 -17.38
CA SER A 151 -3.95 2.14 -17.62
C SER A 151 -5.20 1.29 -17.34
N TYR A 152 -5.87 1.50 -16.21
CA TYR A 152 -7.12 0.79 -15.88
C TYR A 152 -8.17 0.96 -16.96
N ARG A 153 -8.50 2.20 -17.28
CA ARG A 153 -9.57 2.53 -18.24
C ARG A 153 -9.31 1.99 -19.63
N VAL A 154 -8.05 2.03 -20.09
CA VAL A 154 -7.70 1.72 -21.48
C VAL A 154 -7.31 0.25 -21.67
N LYS A 155 -6.57 -0.35 -20.70
CA LYS A 155 -5.92 -1.65 -20.91
C LYS A 155 -6.63 -2.82 -20.24
N TRP A 156 -7.06 -2.69 -18.98
CA TRP A 156 -7.41 -3.87 -18.22
C TRP A 156 -8.79 -3.86 -17.51
N LYS A 157 -9.55 -2.74 -17.56
CA LYS A 157 -10.89 -2.66 -16.97
C LYS A 157 -11.81 -3.77 -17.46
N ASN A 158 -11.97 -3.90 -18.77
CA ASN A 158 -12.87 -4.89 -19.37
C ASN A 158 -12.46 -6.34 -19.06
N PHE A 159 -11.16 -6.60 -18.97
CA PHE A 159 -10.63 -7.91 -18.63
C PHE A 159 -10.93 -8.25 -17.17
N TYR A 160 -10.68 -7.29 -16.26
CA TYR A 160 -10.97 -7.42 -14.84
C TYR A 160 -12.47 -7.60 -14.57
N GLU A 161 -13.33 -6.79 -15.17
CA GLU A 161 -14.79 -6.87 -14.98
C GLU A 161 -15.39 -8.18 -15.53
N LYS A 162 -14.72 -8.87 -16.44
CA LYS A 162 -15.09 -10.21 -16.93
C LYS A 162 -14.57 -11.36 -16.07
N GLY A 163 -13.99 -11.08 -14.91
CA GLY A 163 -13.49 -12.11 -13.99
C GLY A 163 -12.03 -12.49 -14.19
N GLY A 164 -11.28 -11.78 -15.04
CA GLY A 164 -9.86 -12.02 -15.28
C GLY A 164 -8.97 -11.77 -14.06
N ILE A 165 -7.84 -12.44 -13.99
CA ILE A 165 -6.84 -12.28 -12.94
C ILE A 165 -5.83 -11.22 -13.38
N ILE A 166 -5.65 -10.18 -12.59
CA ILE A 166 -4.62 -9.16 -12.78
C ILE A 166 -3.48 -9.41 -11.80
N ILE A 167 -2.26 -9.50 -12.32
CA ILE A 167 -1.03 -9.48 -11.53
C ILE A 167 -0.37 -8.13 -11.76
N ALA A 168 -0.25 -7.34 -10.70
CA ALA A 168 0.36 -6.01 -10.74
C ALA A 168 1.74 -6.02 -10.06
N ASP A 169 2.79 -5.67 -10.81
CA ASP A 169 4.09 -5.28 -10.23
C ASP A 169 3.99 -3.81 -9.81
N ARG A 170 3.80 -3.55 -8.52
CA ARG A 170 3.44 -2.29 -7.88
C ARG A 170 2.00 -1.84 -8.20
N TYR A 171 1.43 -1.08 -7.27
CA TYR A 171 0.09 -0.48 -7.40
C TYR A 171 -0.03 0.77 -6.51
N THR A 172 -1.23 1.14 -6.08
CA THR A 172 -1.49 2.21 -5.09
C THR A 172 -0.69 1.99 -3.79
N THR A 173 -0.49 0.75 -3.42
CA THR A 173 0.30 0.32 -2.26
C THR A 173 1.75 0.81 -2.28
N SER A 174 2.40 0.85 -3.45
CA SER A 174 3.70 1.51 -3.60
C SER A 174 3.62 3.02 -3.32
N ASN A 175 2.56 3.68 -3.77
CA ASN A 175 2.34 5.10 -3.52
C ASN A 175 2.16 5.38 -2.02
N MET A 176 1.40 4.52 -1.31
CA MET A 176 1.30 4.57 0.15
C MET A 176 2.68 4.57 0.81
N VAL A 177 3.52 3.58 0.47
CA VAL A 177 4.86 3.42 1.03
C VAL A 177 5.73 4.64 0.75
N HIS A 178 5.90 4.97 -0.52
CA HIS A 178 6.87 5.98 -0.95
C HIS A 178 6.51 7.39 -0.48
N GLN A 179 5.23 7.74 -0.44
CA GLN A 179 4.86 9.11 -0.11
C GLN A 179 4.67 9.33 1.40
N MET A 180 4.19 8.32 2.17
CA MET A 180 4.09 8.47 3.63
C MET A 180 5.45 8.65 4.31
N THR A 181 6.55 8.23 3.69
CA THR A 181 7.91 8.41 4.24
C THR A 181 8.37 9.87 4.29
N LYS A 182 7.67 10.76 3.59
CA LYS A 182 7.95 12.20 3.58
C LYS A 182 7.39 12.94 4.79
N TYR A 183 6.58 12.28 5.60
CA TYR A 183 6.05 12.81 6.85
C TYR A 183 6.78 12.18 8.03
N ASP A 184 7.15 12.99 9.01
CA ASP A 184 7.70 12.51 10.26
C ASP A 184 6.61 12.30 11.33
N ASP A 185 5.50 13.05 11.21
CA ASP A 185 4.35 12.98 12.10
C ASP A 185 3.38 11.86 11.70
N GLU A 186 2.86 11.14 12.70
CA GLU A 186 1.98 9.98 12.49
C GLU A 186 0.56 10.40 12.07
N GLU A 187 0.08 11.51 12.59
CA GLU A 187 -1.23 12.04 12.22
C GLU A 187 -1.24 12.48 10.75
N GLU A 188 -0.17 13.17 10.31
CA GLU A 188 -0.01 13.55 8.90
C GLU A 188 0.08 12.33 7.99
N ARG A 189 0.79 11.27 8.39
CA ARG A 189 0.81 9.98 7.66
C ARG A 189 -0.58 9.38 7.52
N THR A 190 -1.34 9.36 8.61
CA THR A 190 -2.70 8.80 8.63
C THR A 190 -3.65 9.61 7.74
N GLN A 191 -3.59 10.93 7.82
CA GLN A 191 -4.39 11.82 6.99
C GLN A 191 -4.03 11.62 5.50
N PHE A 192 -2.75 11.53 5.19
CA PHE A 192 -2.29 11.27 3.83
C PHE A 192 -2.77 9.92 3.30
N LEU A 193 -2.64 8.82 4.06
CA LEU A 193 -3.10 7.50 3.64
C LEU A 193 -4.61 7.48 3.41
N SER A 194 -5.39 8.10 4.29
CA SER A 194 -6.84 8.22 4.15
C SER A 194 -7.23 9.00 2.89
N TRP A 195 -6.52 10.10 2.62
CA TRP A 195 -6.73 10.89 1.40
C TRP A 195 -6.39 10.07 0.15
N LEU A 196 -5.27 9.35 0.15
CA LEU A 196 -4.83 8.56 -0.98
C LEU A 196 -5.81 7.43 -1.30
N GLU A 197 -6.27 6.70 -0.28
CA GLU A 197 -7.29 5.65 -0.44
C GLU A 197 -8.59 6.21 -1.01
N LYS A 198 -9.06 7.33 -0.46
CA LYS A 198 -10.26 8.00 -0.97
C LYS A 198 -10.08 8.42 -2.41
N THR A 199 -8.95 9.06 -2.74
CA THR A 199 -8.66 9.53 -4.09
C THR A 199 -8.63 8.38 -5.09
N GLU A 200 -7.86 7.33 -4.83
CA GLU A 200 -7.65 6.28 -5.82
C GLU A 200 -8.80 5.27 -5.87
N TYR A 201 -9.35 4.87 -4.72
CA TYR A 201 -10.34 3.80 -4.68
C TYR A 201 -11.79 4.30 -4.74
N GLU A 202 -12.08 5.54 -4.31
CA GLU A 202 -13.44 6.07 -4.28
C GLU A 202 -13.67 7.09 -5.42
N GLU A 203 -12.78 8.09 -5.58
CA GLU A 203 -12.96 9.15 -6.57
C GLU A 203 -12.52 8.71 -7.98
N LEU A 204 -11.42 7.97 -8.10
CA LEU A 204 -10.96 7.39 -9.37
C LEU A 204 -11.54 6.01 -9.66
N GLU A 205 -12.27 5.41 -8.73
CA GLU A 205 -12.90 4.09 -8.85
C GLU A 205 -11.92 2.98 -9.27
N LEU A 206 -10.66 3.08 -8.85
CA LEU A 206 -9.69 2.02 -9.07
C LEU A 206 -10.02 0.82 -8.18
N PRO A 207 -9.91 -0.43 -8.67
CA PRO A 207 -10.19 -1.60 -7.85
C PRO A 207 -9.19 -1.72 -6.69
N ARG A 208 -9.70 -2.09 -5.51
CA ARG A 208 -8.84 -2.44 -4.37
C ARG A 208 -8.19 -3.80 -4.61
N PRO A 209 -6.91 -4.00 -4.23
CA PRO A 209 -6.29 -5.31 -4.31
C PRO A 209 -7.01 -6.35 -3.45
N ASP A 210 -7.13 -7.57 -3.98
CA ASP A 210 -7.62 -8.73 -3.23
C ASP A 210 -6.50 -9.39 -2.42
N LEU A 211 -5.27 -9.24 -2.90
CA LEU A 211 -4.06 -9.75 -2.26
C LEU A 211 -2.91 -8.80 -2.54
N VAL A 212 -2.23 -8.40 -1.49
CA VAL A 212 -0.93 -7.70 -1.59
C VAL A 212 0.14 -8.59 -0.99
N ILE A 213 1.17 -8.88 -1.77
CA ILE A 213 2.32 -9.71 -1.36
C ILE A 213 3.54 -8.80 -1.26
N LEU A 214 4.09 -8.66 -0.05
CA LEU A 214 5.39 -8.03 0.14
C LEU A 214 6.50 -9.07 -0.03
N LEU A 215 7.33 -8.91 -1.04
CA LEU A 215 8.61 -9.60 -1.17
C LEU A 215 9.64 -8.90 -0.28
N ASP A 216 9.80 -9.43 0.93
CA ASP A 216 10.60 -8.80 1.97
C ASP A 216 12.06 -9.25 1.89
N ILE A 217 12.87 -8.39 1.27
CA ILE A 217 14.32 -8.57 1.15
C ILE A 217 15.04 -7.66 2.16
N PRO A 218 16.07 -8.14 2.87
CA PRO A 218 16.90 -7.28 3.70
C PRO A 218 17.54 -6.16 2.90
N LEU A 219 17.49 -4.93 3.40
CA LEU A 219 17.93 -3.73 2.71
C LEU A 219 19.35 -3.86 2.10
N ARG A 220 20.30 -4.41 2.87
CA ARG A 220 21.68 -4.63 2.38
C ARG A 220 21.77 -5.49 1.14
N MET A 221 20.90 -6.50 1.04
CA MET A 221 20.86 -7.39 -0.13
C MET A 221 20.22 -6.70 -1.32
N SER A 222 19.16 -5.93 -1.09
CA SER A 222 18.54 -5.08 -2.10
C SER A 222 19.54 -4.10 -2.70
N GLU A 223 20.27 -3.38 -1.86
CA GLU A 223 21.32 -2.44 -2.30
C GLU A 223 22.38 -3.11 -3.18
N ALA A 224 22.82 -4.31 -2.81
CA ALA A 224 23.80 -5.06 -3.59
C ALA A 224 23.27 -5.44 -4.98
N LEU A 225 21.98 -5.86 -5.06
CA LEU A 225 21.35 -6.23 -6.33
C LEU A 225 21.10 -5.01 -7.24
N VAL A 226 20.68 -3.87 -6.66
CA VAL A 226 20.50 -2.61 -7.40
C VAL A 226 21.83 -2.12 -7.97
N LYS A 227 22.92 -2.13 -7.16
CA LYS A 227 24.26 -1.78 -7.62
C LYS A 227 24.79 -2.70 -8.71
N ALA A 228 24.56 -4.01 -8.62
CA ALA A 228 24.93 -4.98 -9.64
C ALA A 228 24.21 -4.68 -10.97
N ARG A 229 22.89 -4.41 -10.93
CA ARG A 229 22.11 -4.02 -12.11
C ARG A 229 22.62 -2.71 -12.73
N ALA A 230 22.96 -1.71 -11.91
CA ALA A 230 23.51 -0.45 -12.40
C ALA A 230 24.87 -0.64 -13.08
N ALA A 231 25.72 -1.53 -12.57
CA ALA A 231 27.02 -1.88 -13.17
C ALA A 231 26.88 -2.57 -14.54
N GLU A 232 25.74 -3.25 -14.79
CA GLU A 232 25.41 -3.88 -16.07
C GLU A 232 24.75 -2.90 -17.08
N GLY A 233 24.72 -1.59 -16.79
CA GLY A 233 24.20 -0.54 -17.67
C GLY A 233 22.78 -0.07 -17.35
N GLY A 234 22.21 -0.46 -16.22
CA GLY A 234 20.94 0.10 -15.69
C GLY A 234 21.14 1.52 -15.17
N SER A 235 20.12 2.37 -15.31
CA SER A 235 20.09 3.69 -14.68
C SER A 235 19.48 3.59 -13.27
N MET A 236 19.94 4.44 -12.36
CA MET A 236 19.32 4.63 -11.04
C MET A 236 18.43 5.88 -11.09
N ASP A 237 17.21 5.77 -10.58
CA ASP A 237 16.32 6.93 -10.41
C ASP A 237 16.61 7.70 -9.11
N ILE A 238 15.89 8.81 -8.87
CA ILE A 238 16.09 9.63 -7.67
C ILE A 238 15.83 8.87 -6.36
N HIS A 239 14.97 7.87 -6.37
CA HIS A 239 14.67 7.06 -5.18
C HIS A 239 15.82 6.10 -4.86
N GLU A 240 16.38 5.46 -5.87
CA GLU A 240 17.49 4.49 -5.74
C GLU A 240 18.83 5.15 -5.34
N GLN A 241 18.98 6.46 -5.58
CA GLN A 241 20.16 7.22 -5.22
C GLN A 241 20.25 7.59 -3.75
N HIS A 242 19.13 7.55 -3.01
CA HIS A 242 19.03 8.00 -1.62
C HIS A 242 18.82 6.83 -0.64
N LEU A 243 19.91 6.32 -0.04
CA LEU A 243 19.88 5.17 0.87
C LEU A 243 18.98 5.36 2.11
N ASP A 244 18.95 6.56 2.69
CA ASP A 244 18.10 6.84 3.83
C ASP A 244 16.62 6.82 3.45
N TYR A 245 16.30 7.25 2.24
CA TYR A 245 14.96 7.13 1.70
C TYR A 245 14.55 5.66 1.51
N LEU A 246 15.43 4.82 0.95
CA LEU A 246 15.17 3.38 0.80
C LEU A 246 14.97 2.69 2.16
N ARG A 247 15.70 3.12 3.20
CA ARG A 247 15.49 2.62 4.58
C ARG A 247 14.12 3.02 5.10
N LYS A 248 13.72 4.28 4.95
CA LYS A 248 12.38 4.74 5.32
C LYS A 248 11.28 3.95 4.58
N CYS A 249 11.47 3.67 3.29
CA CYS A 249 10.53 2.85 2.52
C CYS A 249 10.47 1.41 3.04
N HIS A 250 11.60 0.79 3.36
CA HIS A 250 11.62 -0.55 3.94
C HIS A 250 10.83 -0.60 5.26
N ASP A 251 11.05 0.36 6.15
CA ASP A 251 10.33 0.45 7.43
C ASP A 251 8.83 0.72 7.23
N ALA A 252 8.48 1.56 6.24
CA ALA A 252 7.10 1.81 5.86
C ALA A 252 6.39 0.55 5.34
N TYR A 253 7.06 -0.28 4.52
CA TYR A 253 6.52 -1.58 4.11
C TYR A 253 6.20 -2.47 5.32
N GLN A 254 7.11 -2.57 6.29
CA GLN A 254 6.89 -3.38 7.50
C GLN A 254 5.70 -2.88 8.32
N ALA A 255 5.50 -1.57 8.37
CA ALA A 255 4.36 -0.95 9.04
C ALA A 255 3.04 -1.27 8.33
N LEU A 256 2.99 -1.05 7.01
CA LEU A 256 1.77 -1.28 6.22
C LEU A 256 1.38 -2.75 6.13
N VAL A 257 2.35 -3.68 6.09
CA VAL A 257 2.09 -5.14 6.20
C VAL A 257 1.27 -5.44 7.46
N ARG A 258 1.68 -4.90 8.61
CA ARG A 258 0.98 -5.14 9.88
C ARG A 258 -0.38 -4.46 9.91
N PHE A 259 -0.48 -3.25 9.36
CA PHE A 259 -1.70 -2.46 9.39
C PHE A 259 -2.78 -3.00 8.45
N TYR A 260 -2.41 -3.32 7.20
CA TYR A 260 -3.34 -3.80 6.19
C TYR A 260 -3.45 -5.33 6.09
N GLY A 261 -2.63 -6.07 6.85
CA GLY A 261 -2.62 -7.53 6.79
C GLY A 261 -2.08 -8.09 5.48
N TRP A 262 -1.12 -7.41 4.83
CA TRP A 262 -0.51 -7.91 3.61
C TRP A 262 0.26 -9.22 3.86
N GLU A 263 0.28 -10.10 2.88
CA GLU A 263 1.08 -11.33 2.96
C GLU A 263 2.56 -10.99 2.81
N ARG A 264 3.36 -11.32 3.83
CA ARG A 264 4.80 -11.06 3.84
C ARG A 264 5.57 -12.32 3.49
N ILE A 265 6.35 -12.29 2.42
CA ILE A 265 7.21 -13.39 1.99
C ILE A 265 8.67 -13.01 2.20
N PRO A 266 9.38 -13.62 3.17
CA PRO A 266 10.80 -13.38 3.38
C PRO A 266 11.60 -13.88 2.18
N CYS A 267 12.38 -13.00 1.55
CA CYS A 267 13.26 -13.33 0.43
C CYS A 267 14.66 -13.80 0.87
N ALA A 268 14.97 -13.72 2.17
CA ALA A 268 16.21 -14.22 2.73
C ALA A 268 15.94 -15.05 3.99
N ARG A 269 16.82 -16.00 4.24
CA ARG A 269 16.82 -16.82 5.46
C ARG A 269 18.25 -16.95 5.98
N GLU A 270 18.47 -16.71 7.28
CA GLU A 270 19.78 -16.81 7.91
C GLU A 270 20.89 -16.03 7.19
N GLY A 271 20.54 -14.85 6.66
CA GLY A 271 21.49 -13.98 5.94
C GLY A 271 21.78 -14.42 4.50
N VAL A 272 21.08 -15.41 3.94
CA VAL A 272 21.25 -15.89 2.57
C VAL A 272 19.96 -15.66 1.78
N LEU A 273 20.08 -15.18 0.52
CA LEU A 273 18.95 -15.09 -0.39
C LEU A 273 18.39 -16.48 -0.68
N ARG A 274 17.07 -16.58 -0.61
CA ARG A 274 16.35 -17.79 -1.01
C ARG A 274 16.33 -17.92 -2.53
N SER A 275 16.20 -19.14 -3.01
CA SER A 275 16.06 -19.37 -4.45
C SER A 275 14.79 -18.76 -4.99
N VAL A 276 14.83 -18.36 -6.27
CA VAL A 276 13.64 -17.83 -6.99
C VAL A 276 12.46 -18.80 -6.91
N THR A 277 12.76 -20.11 -7.00
CA THR A 277 11.76 -21.18 -6.92
C THR A 277 11.13 -21.30 -5.52
N ASP A 278 11.94 -21.15 -4.45
CA ASP A 278 11.42 -21.23 -3.08
C ASP A 278 10.53 -20.07 -2.73
N ILE A 279 10.89 -18.84 -3.16
CA ILE A 279 10.07 -17.67 -3.02
C ILE A 279 8.78 -17.83 -3.84
N GLY A 280 8.89 -18.33 -5.08
CA GLY A 280 7.74 -18.58 -5.95
C GLY A 280 6.74 -19.58 -5.36
N ARG A 281 7.20 -20.61 -4.63
CA ARG A 281 6.28 -21.53 -3.94
C ARG A 281 5.45 -20.84 -2.86
N ASP A 282 6.04 -19.91 -2.12
CA ASP A 282 5.30 -19.15 -1.10
C ASP A 282 4.31 -18.15 -1.76
N VAL A 283 4.71 -17.51 -2.88
CA VAL A 283 3.82 -16.65 -3.67
C VAL A 283 2.62 -17.47 -4.16
N ASP A 284 2.85 -18.65 -4.73
CA ASP A 284 1.79 -19.55 -5.19
C ASP A 284 0.83 -19.92 -4.05
N ALA A 285 1.37 -20.30 -2.89
CA ALA A 285 0.56 -20.66 -1.73
C ALA A 285 -0.33 -19.50 -1.24
N ALA A 286 0.19 -18.27 -1.26
CA ALA A 286 -0.58 -17.07 -0.92
C ALA A 286 -1.72 -16.84 -1.92
N VAL A 287 -1.44 -16.95 -3.20
CA VAL A 287 -2.44 -16.77 -4.28
C VAL A 287 -3.52 -17.86 -4.22
N GLU A 288 -3.14 -19.12 -3.99
CA GLU A 288 -4.11 -20.22 -3.88
C GLU A 288 -5.10 -20.02 -2.73
N LYS A 289 -4.71 -19.43 -1.61
CA LYS A 289 -5.62 -19.11 -0.50
C LYS A 289 -6.73 -18.17 -0.97
N VAL A 290 -6.39 -17.08 -1.66
CA VAL A 290 -7.36 -16.09 -2.16
C VAL A 290 -8.25 -16.69 -3.23
N MET A 291 -7.68 -17.46 -4.15
CA MET A 291 -8.44 -18.12 -5.23
C MET A 291 -9.44 -19.19 -4.72
N LYS A 292 -9.20 -19.80 -3.56
CA LYS A 292 -10.13 -20.75 -2.92
C LYS A 292 -11.30 -20.04 -2.23
N ILE A 293 -11.09 -18.87 -1.65
CA ILE A 293 -12.13 -18.09 -0.96
C ILE A 293 -13.16 -17.53 -1.96
N ARG A 294 -12.75 -17.29 -3.21
CA ARG A 294 -13.61 -16.71 -4.26
C ARG A 294 -14.41 -17.74 -5.08
N LYS A 295 -14.25 -19.03 -4.81
CA LYS A 295 -15.07 -20.10 -5.39
C LYS A 295 -16.33 -20.32 -4.57
#